data_6757723ca57cdcb8ef7f0694eb5273e8
#
_entry.id   6757723ca57cdcb8ef7f0694eb5273e8
#
_cell.length_a   1.000
_cell.length_b   1.000
_cell.length_c   1.000
_cell.angle_alpha   90.00
_cell.angle_beta   90.00
_cell.angle_gamma   90.00
#
_symmetry.space_group_name_H-M   'P 1'
#
loop_
_entity.id
_entity.type
_entity.pdbx_description
1 polymer ?
#
loop_
_entity_poly.entity_id
_entity_poly.type
_entity_poly.pdbx_seq_one_letter_code
_entity_poly.pdbx_strand_id
1 'polypeptide(L)'
;MKNTMKSVLCVFLAVMMVFCMTACKEEKLDDLWATATYTEDTTLGEGSKTITVEVTANEKTVVFTVKTDADTVGAALLEHNLIAGDQGDYGLYVKTVNGMLADYDVDQTYWSFTIAGEMAMTGVDQTELVDGTVYGLVRTK
;
A
#
# COMPACT_ATOMS: atom_id res chain seq x y z
N MET A 1 -14.01 54.29 -12.93
CA MET A 1 -13.93 53.04 -13.72
C MET A 1 -12.53 52.41 -13.81
N LYS A 2 -11.44 53.17 -13.82
CA LYS A 2 -10.09 52.57 -13.87
C LYS A 2 -9.62 51.94 -12.56
N ASN A 3 -10.17 52.29 -11.40
CA ASN A 3 -9.74 51.77 -10.10
C ASN A 3 -10.40 50.42 -9.69
N THR A 4 -11.58 50.14 -10.23
CA THR A 4 -12.30 48.89 -9.98
C THR A 4 -11.72 47.69 -10.73
N MET A 5 -11.19 47.90 -11.92
CA MET A 5 -10.56 46.84 -12.70
C MET A 5 -9.22 46.36 -12.13
N LYS A 6 -8.46 47.28 -11.49
CA LYS A 6 -7.21 46.90 -10.80
C LYS A 6 -7.46 46.10 -9.52
N SER A 7 -8.53 46.39 -8.80
CA SER A 7 -8.91 45.66 -7.59
C SER A 7 -9.40 44.23 -7.90
N VAL A 8 -10.15 44.06 -8.97
CA VAL A 8 -10.65 42.76 -9.41
C VAL A 8 -9.50 41.88 -9.90
N LEU A 9 -8.52 42.44 -10.58
CA LEU A 9 -7.33 41.72 -11.06
C LEU A 9 -6.44 41.25 -9.91
N CYS A 10 -6.28 42.07 -8.86
CA CYS A 10 -5.51 41.69 -7.68
C CYS A 10 -6.17 40.58 -6.86
N VAL A 11 -7.49 40.55 -6.77
CA VAL A 11 -8.26 39.51 -6.09
C VAL A 11 -8.18 38.19 -6.87
N PHE A 12 -8.22 38.23 -8.19
CA PHE A 12 -8.08 37.04 -9.04
C PHE A 12 -6.67 36.43 -8.96
N LEU A 13 -5.63 37.24 -8.89
CA LEU A 13 -4.24 36.78 -8.71
C LEU A 13 -4.01 36.17 -7.32
N ALA A 14 -4.62 36.74 -6.27
CA ALA A 14 -4.53 36.18 -4.91
C ALA A 14 -5.24 34.83 -4.77
N VAL A 15 -6.37 34.65 -5.43
CA VAL A 15 -7.11 33.37 -5.45
C VAL A 15 -6.33 32.30 -6.23
N MET A 16 -5.66 32.64 -7.33
CA MET A 16 -4.81 31.71 -8.08
C MET A 16 -3.58 31.24 -7.28
N MET A 17 -2.97 32.10 -6.46
CA MET A 17 -1.82 31.73 -5.61
C MET A 17 -2.21 30.76 -4.48
N VAL A 18 -3.41 30.86 -3.94
CA VAL A 18 -3.91 29.96 -2.90
C VAL A 18 -4.19 28.57 -3.48
N PHE A 19 -4.59 28.47 -4.75
CA PHE A 19 -4.83 27.18 -5.42
C PHE A 19 -3.52 26.42 -5.72
N CYS A 20 -2.42 27.12 -6.02
CA CYS A 20 -1.12 26.51 -6.25
C CYS A 20 -0.47 25.94 -4.96
N MET A 21 -0.79 26.49 -3.79
CA MET A 21 -0.23 25.98 -2.51
C MET A 21 -0.89 24.69 -2.03
N THR A 22 -2.14 24.43 -2.41
CA THR A 22 -2.82 23.18 -2.06
C THR A 22 -2.38 22.01 -2.95
N ALA A 23 -2.00 22.26 -4.20
CA ALA A 23 -1.49 21.23 -5.10
C ALA A 23 -0.11 20.70 -4.70
N CYS A 24 0.77 21.53 -4.11
CA CYS A 24 2.10 21.13 -3.65
C CYS A 24 2.10 20.23 -2.40
N LYS A 25 1.02 20.16 -1.62
CA LYS A 25 0.92 19.30 -0.44
C LYS A 25 0.49 17.87 -0.77
N GLU A 26 -0.17 17.65 -1.89
CA GLU A 26 -0.60 16.31 -2.33
C GLU A 26 0.53 15.52 -2.99
N GLU A 27 1.50 16.18 -3.62
CA GLU A 27 2.62 15.51 -4.30
C GLU A 27 3.56 14.71 -3.37
N LYS A 28 3.65 15.06 -2.09
CA LYS A 28 4.54 14.35 -1.14
C LYS A 28 3.97 13.07 -0.55
N LEU A 29 2.66 12.90 -0.59
CA LEU A 29 1.99 11.69 -0.10
C LEU A 29 1.92 10.59 -1.16
N ASP A 30 2.06 10.95 -2.43
CA ASP A 30 1.89 10.04 -3.56
C ASP A 30 3.18 9.38 -4.07
N ASP A 31 4.37 9.81 -3.63
CA ASP A 31 5.64 9.29 -4.15
C ASP A 31 5.77 7.76 -3.95
N LEU A 32 5.36 7.24 -2.79
CA LEU A 32 5.40 5.81 -2.53
C LEU A 32 4.38 5.04 -3.38
N TRP A 33 3.17 5.55 -3.47
CA TRP A 33 2.10 4.94 -4.26
C TRP A 33 2.32 5.05 -5.77
N ALA A 34 3.19 5.95 -6.22
CA ALA A 34 3.61 6.01 -7.61
C ALA A 34 4.37 4.73 -8.06
N THR A 35 4.98 4.01 -7.12
CA THR A 35 5.65 2.73 -7.39
C THR A 35 4.71 1.53 -7.26
N ALA A 36 3.48 1.73 -6.76
CA ALA A 36 2.52 0.66 -6.56
C ALA A 36 2.09 0.03 -7.88
N THR A 37 2.00 -1.30 -7.88
CA THR A 37 1.48 -2.05 -9.02
C THR A 37 -0.01 -1.83 -9.20
N TYR A 38 -0.75 -1.82 -8.09
CA TYR A 38 -2.19 -1.59 -8.06
C TYR A 38 -2.51 -0.43 -7.13
N THR A 39 -3.31 0.50 -7.60
CA THR A 39 -3.74 1.68 -6.84
C THR A 39 -5.19 1.63 -6.41
N GLU A 40 -5.91 0.59 -6.84
CA GLU A 40 -7.33 0.36 -6.55
C GLU A 40 -7.54 -1.08 -6.09
N ASP A 41 -8.66 -1.32 -5.42
CA ASP A 41 -9.07 -2.64 -4.99
C ASP A 41 -9.14 -3.60 -6.18
N THR A 42 -8.53 -4.76 -6.06
CA THR A 42 -8.32 -5.67 -7.18
C THR A 42 -8.59 -7.12 -6.76
N THR A 43 -9.18 -7.88 -7.66
CA THR A 43 -9.33 -9.34 -7.50
C THR A 43 -8.25 -10.04 -8.32
N LEU A 44 -7.53 -10.95 -7.70
CA LEU A 44 -6.42 -11.69 -8.30
C LEU A 44 -6.65 -13.19 -8.21
N GLY A 45 -6.22 -13.89 -9.25
CA GLY A 45 -6.12 -15.32 -9.29
C GLY A 45 -7.43 -16.06 -9.49
N GLU A 46 -7.29 -17.38 -9.53
CA GLU A 46 -8.38 -18.36 -9.59
C GLU A 46 -8.03 -19.50 -8.63
N GLY A 47 -8.99 -19.99 -7.91
CA GLY A 47 -8.78 -21.07 -6.96
C GLY A 47 -9.99 -21.31 -6.09
N SER A 48 -9.94 -22.38 -5.29
CA SER A 48 -11.05 -22.80 -4.44
C SER A 48 -11.13 -22.03 -3.12
N LYS A 49 -10.02 -21.41 -2.71
CA LYS A 49 -9.95 -20.59 -1.49
C LYS A 49 -9.94 -19.12 -1.86
N THR A 50 -10.58 -18.29 -1.05
CA THR A 50 -10.62 -16.84 -1.22
C THR A 50 -10.17 -16.18 0.08
N ILE A 51 -9.16 -15.34 -0.02
CA ILE A 51 -8.68 -14.52 1.10
C ILE A 51 -8.76 -13.04 0.73
N THR A 52 -8.79 -12.19 1.73
CA THR A 52 -8.67 -10.75 1.58
C THR A 52 -7.30 -10.32 2.08
N VAL A 53 -6.61 -9.48 1.32
CA VAL A 53 -5.32 -8.91 1.71
C VAL A 53 -5.43 -7.39 1.68
N GLU A 54 -5.27 -6.78 2.82
CA GLU A 54 -5.28 -5.32 2.97
C GLU A 54 -3.83 -4.80 2.98
N VAL A 55 -3.48 -3.98 2.01
CA VAL A 55 -2.16 -3.35 1.92
C VAL A 55 -2.29 -1.89 2.29
N THR A 56 -1.65 -1.50 3.39
CA THR A 56 -1.72 -0.14 3.92
C THR A 56 -0.34 0.50 3.94
N ALA A 57 -0.23 1.68 3.35
CA ALA A 57 0.96 2.51 3.38
C ALA A 57 0.55 3.98 3.31
N ASN A 58 1.21 4.85 4.09
CA ASN A 58 0.94 6.30 4.08
C ASN A 58 -0.55 6.64 4.21
N GLU A 59 -1.23 6.00 5.15
CA GLU A 59 -2.65 6.23 5.45
C GLU A 59 -3.63 5.84 4.33
N LYS A 60 -3.15 5.18 3.28
CA LYS A 60 -3.96 4.66 2.20
C LYS A 60 -3.97 3.13 2.25
N THR A 61 -5.13 2.53 2.03
CA THR A 61 -5.32 1.07 1.98
C THR A 61 -5.89 0.66 0.63
N VAL A 62 -5.32 -0.37 0.04
CA VAL A 62 -5.86 -1.07 -1.13
C VAL A 62 -6.18 -2.50 -0.71
N VAL A 63 -7.35 -2.98 -1.08
CA VAL A 63 -7.86 -4.29 -0.72
C VAL A 63 -7.77 -5.25 -1.91
N PHE A 64 -7.11 -6.38 -1.70
CA PHE A 64 -7.03 -7.45 -2.70
C PHE A 64 -7.92 -8.60 -2.29
N THR A 65 -8.73 -9.07 -3.22
CA THR A 65 -9.42 -10.36 -3.11
C THR A 65 -8.59 -11.37 -3.88
N VAL A 66 -7.96 -12.31 -3.16
CA VAL A 66 -7.06 -13.30 -3.76
C VAL A 66 -7.72 -14.67 -3.75
N LYS A 67 -7.90 -15.23 -4.94
CA LYS A 67 -8.39 -16.59 -5.14
C LYS A 67 -7.21 -17.50 -5.46
N THR A 68 -7.06 -18.57 -4.69
CA THR A 68 -5.86 -19.42 -4.76
C THR A 68 -6.13 -20.82 -4.27
N ASP A 69 -5.29 -21.74 -4.69
CA ASP A 69 -5.20 -23.10 -4.13
C ASP A 69 -3.93 -23.29 -3.28
N ALA A 70 -3.16 -22.22 -3.05
CA ALA A 70 -1.93 -22.27 -2.27
C ALA A 70 -2.17 -22.66 -0.82
N ASP A 71 -1.17 -23.30 -0.20
CA ASP A 71 -1.25 -23.78 1.18
C ASP A 71 -0.85 -22.71 2.20
N THR A 72 -0.03 -21.75 1.80
CA THR A 72 0.44 -20.65 2.67
C THR A 72 0.09 -19.30 2.09
N VAL A 73 -0.02 -18.31 2.98
CA VAL A 73 -0.25 -16.92 2.58
C VAL A 73 0.89 -16.41 1.70
N GLY A 74 2.14 -16.71 2.08
CA GLY A 74 3.30 -16.31 1.29
C GLY A 74 3.28 -16.86 -0.13
N ALA A 75 2.96 -18.14 -0.31
CA ALA A 75 2.85 -18.74 -1.63
C ALA A 75 1.78 -18.07 -2.50
N ALA A 76 0.62 -17.79 -1.92
CA ALA A 76 -0.46 -17.09 -2.63
C ALA A 76 -0.06 -15.69 -3.09
N LEU A 77 0.61 -14.93 -2.25
CA LEU A 77 1.05 -13.57 -2.57
C LEU A 77 2.21 -13.55 -3.58
N LEU A 78 3.11 -14.53 -3.50
CA LEU A 78 4.22 -14.68 -4.46
C LEU A 78 3.73 -15.06 -5.86
N GLU A 79 2.68 -15.88 -5.97
CA GLU A 79 2.06 -16.24 -7.25
C GLU A 79 1.66 -15.01 -8.07
N HIS A 80 1.22 -13.95 -7.41
CA HIS A 80 0.74 -12.72 -8.04
C HIS A 80 1.74 -11.58 -8.00
N ASN A 81 2.97 -11.85 -7.57
CA ASN A 81 4.01 -10.83 -7.39
C ASN A 81 3.56 -9.67 -6.49
N LEU A 82 2.67 -9.94 -5.54
CA LEU A 82 2.24 -8.94 -4.56
C LEU A 82 3.30 -8.65 -3.51
N ILE A 83 4.18 -9.61 -3.23
CA ILE A 83 5.27 -9.46 -2.28
C ILE A 83 6.59 -9.89 -2.89
N ALA A 84 7.67 -9.32 -2.40
CA ALA A 84 9.04 -9.74 -2.66
C ALA A 84 9.91 -9.48 -1.44
N GLY A 85 11.00 -10.22 -1.31
CA GLY A 85 11.91 -10.06 -0.19
C GLY A 85 13.03 -11.06 -0.23
N ASP A 86 13.74 -11.20 0.87
CA ASP A 86 14.88 -12.08 1.01
C ASP A 86 14.54 -13.30 1.89
N GLN A 87 15.01 -14.47 1.49
CA GLN A 87 14.93 -15.65 2.34
C GLN A 87 15.95 -15.56 3.47
N GLY A 88 15.48 -15.69 4.70
CA GLY A 88 16.29 -15.67 5.90
C GLY A 88 16.14 -16.95 6.71
N ASP A 89 16.80 -17.02 7.86
CA ASP A 89 16.77 -18.18 8.76
C ASP A 89 15.37 -18.46 9.34
N TYR A 90 14.53 -17.43 9.39
CA TYR A 90 13.16 -17.49 9.91
C TYR A 90 12.07 -17.44 8.83
N GLY A 91 12.45 -17.65 7.57
CA GLY A 91 11.57 -17.61 6.42
C GLY A 91 11.74 -16.34 5.58
N LEU A 92 10.74 -16.02 4.78
CA LEU A 92 10.76 -14.87 3.89
C LEU A 92 10.66 -13.55 4.66
N TYR A 93 11.66 -12.70 4.53
CA TYR A 93 11.61 -11.31 5.00
C TYR A 93 11.04 -10.41 3.89
N VAL A 94 9.82 -9.99 4.07
CA VAL A 94 9.09 -9.19 3.07
C VAL A 94 9.63 -7.76 3.06
N LYS A 95 10.14 -7.31 1.93
CA LYS A 95 10.65 -5.94 1.72
C LYS A 95 9.75 -5.12 0.81
N THR A 96 9.14 -5.73 -0.18
CA THR A 96 8.29 -5.06 -1.16
C THR A 96 6.90 -5.66 -1.13
N VAL A 97 5.89 -4.80 -1.06
CA VAL A 97 4.48 -5.17 -1.13
C VAL A 97 3.79 -4.27 -2.15
N ASN A 98 3.09 -4.87 -3.10
CA ASN A 98 2.39 -4.14 -4.17
C ASN A 98 3.30 -3.13 -4.90
N GLY A 99 4.57 -3.48 -5.08
CA GLY A 99 5.57 -2.62 -5.72
C GLY A 99 6.18 -1.55 -4.81
N MET A 100 5.74 -1.44 -3.58
CA MET A 100 6.22 -0.44 -2.61
C MET A 100 7.28 -1.05 -1.68
N LEU A 101 8.44 -0.41 -1.63
CA LEU A 101 9.57 -0.86 -0.81
C LEU A 101 9.48 -0.33 0.62
N ALA A 102 9.81 -1.18 1.59
CA ALA A 102 10.16 -0.79 2.94
C ALA A 102 11.54 -1.37 3.26
N ASP A 103 12.50 -0.52 3.53
CA ASP A 103 13.88 -0.92 3.83
C ASP A 103 14.29 -0.36 5.19
N TYR A 104 14.42 -1.24 6.16
CA TYR A 104 14.72 -0.87 7.53
C TYR A 104 16.10 -0.19 7.66
N ASP A 105 17.06 -0.60 6.86
CA ASP A 105 18.43 -0.05 6.89
C ASP A 105 18.49 1.38 6.34
N VAL A 106 17.53 1.76 5.49
CA VAL A 106 17.49 3.09 4.85
C VAL A 106 16.67 4.07 5.68
N ASP A 107 15.43 3.72 6.05
CA ASP A 107 14.48 4.64 6.68
C ASP A 107 13.74 4.05 7.88
N GLN A 108 14.16 2.88 8.37
CA GLN A 108 13.58 2.16 9.49
C GLN A 108 12.13 1.72 9.26
N THR A 109 11.72 1.58 8.01
CA THR A 109 10.39 1.05 7.67
C THR A 109 10.44 -0.46 7.43
N TYR A 110 9.32 -1.12 7.70
CA TYR A 110 9.13 -2.55 7.47
C TYR A 110 7.65 -2.83 7.20
N TRP A 111 7.37 -4.02 6.65
CA TRP A 111 6.01 -4.49 6.45
C TRP A 111 5.57 -5.34 7.63
N SER A 112 4.61 -4.85 8.40
CA SER A 112 3.97 -5.58 9.49
C SER A 112 2.88 -6.49 8.94
N PHE A 113 2.92 -7.76 9.29
CA PHE A 113 1.95 -8.75 8.85
C PHE A 113 0.90 -9.00 9.94
N THR A 114 -0.38 -8.95 9.57
CA THR A 114 -1.49 -9.18 10.50
C THR A 114 -2.41 -10.29 9.98
N ILE A 115 -3.05 -10.97 10.92
CA ILE A 115 -4.07 -11.99 10.67
C ILE A 115 -5.33 -11.57 11.41
N ALA A 116 -6.42 -11.34 10.69
CA ALA A 116 -7.69 -10.86 11.26
C ALA A 116 -7.53 -9.60 12.13
N GLY A 117 -6.63 -8.69 11.71
CA GLY A 117 -6.36 -7.44 12.41
C GLY A 117 -5.36 -7.52 13.56
N GLU A 118 -4.89 -8.71 13.92
CA GLU A 118 -3.91 -8.92 14.98
C GLU A 118 -2.52 -9.22 14.41
N MET A 119 -1.47 -8.75 15.09
CA MET A 119 -0.10 -9.00 14.66
C MET A 119 0.19 -10.50 14.62
N ALA A 120 0.68 -10.99 13.48
CA ALA A 120 1.03 -12.39 13.31
C ALA A 120 2.29 -12.75 14.09
N MET A 121 2.32 -13.97 14.60
CA MET A 121 3.48 -14.54 15.30
C MET A 121 4.42 -15.29 14.36
N THR A 122 4.03 -15.48 13.10
CA THR A 122 4.78 -16.19 12.06
C THR A 122 4.92 -15.33 10.81
N GLY A 123 5.93 -15.61 9.99
CA GLY A 123 6.07 -15.01 8.67
C GLY A 123 4.99 -15.48 7.69
N VAL A 124 4.84 -14.76 6.58
CA VAL A 124 3.80 -15.06 5.58
C VAL A 124 3.95 -16.45 4.96
N ASP A 125 5.17 -16.89 4.74
CA ASP A 125 5.48 -18.18 4.13
C ASP A 125 5.32 -19.38 5.10
N GLN A 126 5.19 -19.12 6.39
CA GLN A 126 4.94 -20.11 7.44
C GLN A 126 3.50 -20.06 7.98
N THR A 127 2.69 -19.17 7.45
CA THR A 127 1.29 -19.02 7.83
C THR A 127 0.41 -19.83 6.90
N GLU A 128 -0.30 -20.81 7.47
CA GLU A 128 -1.29 -21.59 6.72
C GLU A 128 -2.40 -20.66 6.20
N LEU A 129 -2.72 -20.81 4.93
CA LEU A 129 -3.78 -20.03 4.30
C LEU A 129 -5.14 -20.61 4.68
N VAL A 130 -5.97 -19.79 5.33
CA VAL A 130 -7.32 -20.16 5.74
C VAL A 130 -8.33 -19.40 4.90
N ASP A 131 -9.19 -20.13 4.20
CA ASP A 131 -10.26 -19.58 3.37
C ASP A 131 -11.14 -18.62 4.18
N GLY A 132 -11.46 -17.47 3.58
CA GLY A 132 -12.30 -16.44 4.19
C GLY A 132 -11.60 -15.51 5.20
N THR A 133 -10.30 -15.64 5.38
CA THR A 133 -9.54 -14.82 6.33
C THR A 133 -9.07 -13.50 5.71
N VAL A 134 -9.00 -12.46 6.54
CA VAL A 134 -8.42 -11.16 6.19
C VAL A 134 -7.00 -11.08 6.72
N TYR A 135 -6.04 -10.91 5.81
CA TYR A 135 -4.65 -10.68 6.13
C TYR A 135 -4.28 -9.23 5.83
N GLY A 136 -3.37 -8.66 6.59
CA GLY A 136 -2.94 -7.29 6.41
C GLY A 136 -1.43 -7.17 6.28
N LEU A 137 -0.98 -6.27 5.43
CA LEU A 137 0.40 -5.84 5.30
C LEU A 137 0.44 -4.33 5.45
N VAL A 138 1.04 -3.86 6.53
CA VAL A 138 1.07 -2.46 6.92
C VAL A 138 2.51 -1.96 6.94
N ARG A 139 2.80 -0.95 6.13
CA ARG A 139 4.11 -0.29 6.15
C ARG A 139 4.24 0.52 7.42
N THR A 140 5.14 0.12 8.28
CA THR A 140 5.31 0.62 9.63
C THR A 140 6.71 1.19 9.83
N LYS A 141 6.86 2.16 10.72
CA LYS A 141 8.14 2.76 11.10
C LYS A 141 8.36 2.66 12.61
#